data_ead8785bde02f8324a8407e0d6876bf8
#
_entry.id   ead8785bde02f8324a8407e0d6876bf8
#
_cell.length_a   1.000
_cell.length_b   1.000
_cell.length_c   1.000
_cell.angle_alpha   90.00
_cell.angle_beta   90.00
_cell.angle_gamma   90.00
#
_symmetry.space_group_name_H-M   'P 1'
#
loop_
_entity.id
_entity.type
_entity.pdbx_description
1 polymer ?
#
loop_
_entity_poly.entity_id
_entity_poly.type
_entity_poly.pdbx_seq_one_letter_code
_entity_poly.pdbx_strand_id
1 'polypeptide(L)'
;MKQKNVFKLIHAVEQMNNESIMQFTKAFQYPLGISPILVLSELHSKGPQKQAELADTIGYTKGAMTSISEKLVKLGLAERLYDENDRRTIQLEITVAGEKALQEAQAIGQDVFMQLFEVLNEEEINHYLQIQEKLVQGIQDRKNKR
;
A
#
# COMPACT_ATOMS: atom_id res chain seq x y z
N MET A 1 -10.23 -22.76 -15.20
CA MET A 1 -10.76 -21.54 -15.84
C MET A 1 -10.40 -21.53 -17.31
N LYS A 2 -11.34 -21.21 -18.17
CA LYS A 2 -11.07 -21.09 -19.63
C LYS A 2 -10.18 -19.87 -19.89
N GLN A 3 -9.18 -20.02 -20.73
CA GLN A 3 -8.20 -18.97 -21.05
C GLN A 3 -8.84 -17.62 -21.43
N LYS A 4 -9.91 -17.65 -22.23
CA LYS A 4 -10.64 -16.45 -22.65
C LYS A 4 -11.22 -15.66 -21.45
N ASN A 5 -11.71 -16.37 -20.42
CA ASN A 5 -12.26 -15.75 -19.22
C ASN A 5 -11.16 -15.14 -18.33
N VAL A 6 -9.97 -15.74 -18.34
CA VAL A 6 -8.80 -15.20 -17.59
C VAL A 6 -8.43 -13.83 -18.11
N PHE A 7 -8.30 -13.66 -19.42
CA PHE A 7 -7.93 -12.38 -20.01
C PHE A 7 -8.96 -11.29 -19.75
N LYS A 8 -10.26 -11.63 -19.81
CA LYS A 8 -11.34 -10.69 -19.46
C LYS A 8 -11.26 -10.28 -17.99
N LEU A 9 -10.99 -11.22 -17.10
CA LEU A 9 -10.86 -10.96 -15.67
C LEU A 9 -9.66 -10.04 -15.38
N ILE A 10 -8.50 -10.34 -15.95
CA ILE A 10 -7.29 -9.53 -15.81
C ILE A 10 -7.57 -8.10 -16.26
N HIS A 11 -8.19 -7.93 -17.43
CA HIS A 11 -8.50 -6.61 -17.98
C HIS A 11 -9.45 -5.83 -17.08
N ALA A 12 -10.48 -6.48 -16.55
CA ALA A 12 -11.44 -5.84 -15.63
C ALA A 12 -10.75 -5.39 -14.33
N VAL A 13 -9.90 -6.24 -13.77
CA VAL A 13 -9.11 -5.90 -12.55
C VAL A 13 -8.19 -4.72 -12.82
N GLU A 14 -7.49 -4.73 -13.96
CA GLU A 14 -6.60 -3.63 -14.35
C GLU A 14 -7.35 -2.31 -14.51
N GLN A 15 -8.52 -2.32 -15.16
CA GLN A 15 -9.34 -1.12 -15.35
C GLN A 15 -9.76 -0.53 -14.00
N MET A 16 -10.22 -1.38 -13.09
CA MET A 16 -10.66 -0.96 -11.76
C MET A 16 -9.50 -0.36 -10.97
N ASN A 17 -8.35 -1.03 -10.98
CA ASN A 17 -7.16 -0.56 -10.27
C ASN A 17 -6.64 0.76 -10.84
N ASN A 18 -6.55 0.88 -12.14
CA ASN A 18 -6.08 2.10 -12.81
C ASN A 18 -6.97 3.29 -12.49
N GLU A 19 -8.28 3.10 -12.53
CA GLU A 19 -9.24 4.17 -12.21
C GLU A 19 -9.12 4.60 -10.75
N SER A 20 -9.00 3.65 -9.83
CA SER A 20 -8.80 3.94 -8.41
C SER A 20 -7.53 4.73 -8.15
N ILE A 21 -6.43 4.34 -8.79
CA ILE A 21 -5.14 5.03 -8.68
C ILE A 21 -5.23 6.45 -9.24
N MET A 22 -5.87 6.63 -10.39
CA MET A 22 -6.04 7.95 -11.00
C MET A 22 -6.86 8.89 -10.11
N GLN A 23 -7.97 8.41 -9.57
CA GLN A 23 -8.80 9.21 -8.67
C GLN A 23 -8.07 9.57 -7.39
N PHE A 24 -7.35 8.62 -6.82
CA PHE A 24 -6.54 8.86 -5.63
C PHE A 24 -5.45 9.91 -5.89
N THR A 25 -4.72 9.77 -6.98
CA THR A 25 -3.63 10.69 -7.35
C THR A 25 -4.11 12.12 -7.55
N LYS A 26 -5.30 12.29 -8.14
CA LYS A 26 -5.90 13.63 -8.34
C LYS A 26 -6.33 14.27 -7.02
N ALA A 27 -6.78 13.49 -6.07
CA ALA A 27 -7.31 13.99 -4.80
C ALA A 27 -6.23 14.21 -3.74
N PHE A 28 -5.14 13.46 -3.79
CA PHE A 28 -4.09 13.51 -2.79
C PHE A 28 -3.13 14.67 -3.06
N GLN A 29 -2.92 15.51 -2.04
CA GLN A 29 -2.11 16.74 -2.18
C GLN A 29 -0.59 16.49 -2.30
N TYR A 30 -0.11 15.35 -1.81
CA TYR A 30 1.31 15.03 -1.88
C TYR A 30 1.66 14.35 -3.21
N PRO A 31 2.85 14.64 -3.78
CA PRO A 31 3.29 13.99 -5.02
C PRO A 31 3.82 12.58 -4.75
N LEU A 32 2.98 11.73 -4.17
CA LEU A 32 3.31 10.36 -3.80
C LEU A 32 2.35 9.39 -4.49
N GLY A 33 2.91 8.28 -4.97
CA GLY A 33 2.11 7.14 -5.38
C GLY A 33 1.72 6.27 -4.19
N ILE A 34 1.17 5.11 -4.47
CA ILE A 34 0.68 4.17 -3.45
C ILE A 34 1.83 3.58 -2.63
N SER A 35 2.97 3.28 -3.24
CA SER A 35 4.08 2.60 -2.57
C SER A 35 4.61 3.35 -1.33
N PRO A 36 4.86 4.66 -1.38
CA PRO A 36 5.25 5.41 -0.18
C PRO A 36 4.18 5.38 0.91
N ILE A 37 2.91 5.36 0.55
CA ILE A 37 1.80 5.30 1.51
C ILE A 37 1.77 3.95 2.22
N LEU A 38 2.06 2.85 1.51
CA LEU A 38 2.19 1.52 2.12
C LEU A 38 3.32 1.50 3.15
N VAL A 39 4.43 2.16 2.86
CA VAL A 39 5.54 2.30 3.80
C VAL A 39 5.10 3.08 5.05
N LEU A 40 4.43 4.21 4.88
CA LEU A 40 3.89 4.98 6.02
C LEU A 40 2.93 4.14 6.86
N SER A 41 2.08 3.34 6.22
CA SER A 41 1.14 2.45 6.91
C SER A 41 1.87 1.41 7.77
N GLU A 42 2.94 0.80 7.25
CA GLU A 42 3.76 -0.15 8.00
C GLU A 42 4.46 0.53 9.19
N LEU A 43 5.02 1.71 8.99
CA LEU A 43 5.66 2.47 10.07
C LEU A 43 4.66 2.89 11.15
N HIS A 44 3.45 3.27 10.75
CA HIS A 44 2.38 3.58 11.68
C HIS A 44 1.98 2.37 12.54
N SER A 45 1.82 1.21 11.91
CA SER A 45 1.33 -0.01 12.57
C SER A 45 2.38 -0.64 13.49
N LYS A 46 3.64 -0.65 13.08
CA LYS A 46 4.70 -1.40 13.76
C LYS A 46 5.74 -0.52 14.45
N GLY A 47 5.68 0.79 14.26
CA GLY A 47 6.70 1.71 14.75
C GLY A 47 7.94 1.74 13.89
N PRO A 48 9.07 2.29 14.39
CA PRO A 48 10.31 2.37 13.63
C PRO A 48 10.78 1.01 13.13
N GLN A 49 11.23 0.97 11.87
CA GLN A 49 11.68 -0.28 11.25
C GLN A 49 12.91 -0.06 10.38
N LYS A 50 13.74 -1.08 10.31
CA LYS A 50 14.88 -1.10 9.41
C LYS A 50 14.39 -1.08 7.96
N GLN A 51 15.09 -0.31 7.14
CA GLN A 51 14.76 -0.17 5.73
C GLN A 51 14.76 -1.52 4.99
N ALA A 52 15.70 -2.41 5.33
CA ALA A 52 15.77 -3.76 4.77
C ALA A 52 14.54 -4.62 5.15
N GLU A 53 14.05 -4.50 6.39
CA GLU A 53 12.85 -5.21 6.85
C GLU A 53 11.60 -4.74 6.11
N LEU A 54 11.48 -3.43 5.90
CA LEU A 54 10.40 -2.84 5.11
C LEU A 54 10.40 -3.37 3.67
N ALA A 55 11.56 -3.43 3.04
CA ALA A 55 11.70 -3.95 1.68
C ALA A 55 11.21 -5.40 1.59
N ASP A 56 11.60 -6.25 2.54
CA ASP A 56 11.19 -7.66 2.59
C ASP A 56 9.69 -7.80 2.85
N THR A 57 9.15 -7.04 3.81
CA THR A 57 7.73 -7.12 4.18
C THR A 57 6.81 -6.69 3.04
N ILE A 58 7.15 -5.61 2.35
CA ILE A 58 6.32 -5.04 1.30
C ILE A 58 6.61 -5.70 -0.05
N GLY A 59 7.77 -6.35 -0.20
CA GLY A 59 8.15 -7.03 -1.42
C GLY A 59 8.85 -6.13 -2.45
N TYR A 60 9.57 -5.10 -1.96
CA TYR A 60 10.31 -4.18 -2.81
C TYR A 60 11.81 -4.50 -2.82
N THR A 61 12.48 -4.09 -3.89
CA THR A 61 13.94 -4.16 -3.98
C THR A 61 14.57 -3.12 -3.03
N LYS A 62 15.84 -3.31 -2.69
CA LYS A 62 16.60 -2.35 -1.89
C LYS A 62 16.64 -0.97 -2.55
N GLY A 63 16.83 -0.92 -3.88
CA GLY A 63 16.84 0.32 -4.65
C GLY A 63 15.51 1.06 -4.61
N ALA A 64 14.41 0.33 -4.80
CA ALA A 64 13.06 0.89 -4.71
C ALA A 64 12.79 1.45 -3.31
N MET A 65 13.14 0.71 -2.27
CA MET A 65 12.95 1.15 -0.88
C MET A 65 13.81 2.37 -0.56
N THR A 66 15.04 2.43 -1.02
CA THR A 66 15.91 3.61 -0.84
C THR A 66 15.27 4.85 -1.47
N SER A 67 14.76 4.72 -2.69
CA SER A 67 14.08 5.80 -3.40
C SER A 67 12.82 6.29 -2.66
N ILE A 68 12.01 5.35 -2.17
CA ILE A 68 10.80 5.66 -1.38
C ILE A 68 11.18 6.37 -0.08
N SER A 69 12.19 5.88 0.63
CA SER A 69 12.67 6.46 1.88
C SER A 69 13.16 7.89 1.70
N GLU A 70 13.96 8.13 0.66
CA GLU A 70 14.46 9.47 0.33
C GLU A 70 13.31 10.44 0.08
N LYS A 71 12.30 10.00 -0.65
CA LYS A 71 11.12 10.81 -0.97
C LYS A 71 10.32 11.17 0.29
N LEU A 72 10.08 10.19 1.16
CA LEU A 72 9.36 10.42 2.42
C LEU A 72 10.13 11.36 3.34
N VAL A 73 11.43 11.18 3.46
CA VAL A 73 12.29 12.05 4.29
C VAL A 73 12.34 13.47 3.72
N LYS A 74 12.46 13.61 2.41
CA LYS A 74 12.48 14.92 1.75
C LYS A 74 11.20 15.70 1.99
N LEU A 75 10.06 15.01 2.02
CA LEU A 75 8.76 15.63 2.27
C LEU A 75 8.45 15.83 3.77
N GLY A 76 9.34 15.38 4.64
CA GLY A 76 9.15 15.49 6.09
C GLY A 76 8.15 14.52 6.68
N LEU A 77 7.79 13.45 5.94
CA LEU A 77 6.79 12.47 6.36
C LEU A 77 7.38 11.29 7.13
N ALA A 78 8.69 11.09 7.01
CA ALA A 78 9.45 10.11 7.76
C ALA A 78 10.81 10.70 8.13
N GLU A 79 11.44 10.11 9.14
CA GLU A 79 12.78 10.46 9.59
C GLU A 79 13.65 9.21 9.62
N ARG A 80 14.96 9.40 9.36
CA ARG A 80 15.93 8.33 9.52
C ARG A 80 16.48 8.36 10.93
N LEU A 81 16.45 7.19 11.58
CA LEU A 81 17.08 6.99 12.87
C LEU A 81 18.34 6.16 12.66
N TYR A 82 19.45 6.65 13.19
CA TYR A 82 20.73 5.94 13.16
C TYR A 82 20.98 5.31 14.51
N ASP A 83 21.43 4.05 14.51
CA ASP A 83 21.86 3.41 15.73
C ASP A 83 23.21 4.02 16.15
N GLU A 84 23.32 4.46 17.40
CA GLU A 84 24.55 5.04 17.96
C GLU A 84 25.72 4.04 17.93
N ASN A 85 25.42 2.75 18.06
CA ASN A 85 26.38 1.67 18.09
C ASN A 85 26.69 1.07 16.73
N ASP A 86 25.78 1.21 15.76
CA ASP A 86 25.95 0.68 14.39
C ASP A 86 25.36 1.63 13.37
N ARG A 87 26.23 2.50 12.82
CA ARG A 87 25.85 3.48 11.78
C ARG A 87 25.40 2.85 10.46
N ARG A 88 25.58 1.53 10.30
CA ARG A 88 25.13 0.79 9.11
C ARG A 88 23.63 0.51 9.16
N THR A 89 23.05 0.50 10.36
CA THR A 89 21.65 0.22 10.55
C THR A 89 20.86 1.53 10.54
N ILE A 90 20.04 1.69 9.50
CA ILE A 90 19.15 2.84 9.35
C ILE A 90 17.73 2.36 9.55
N GLN A 91 17.05 2.96 10.53
CA GLN A 91 15.62 2.79 10.72
C GLN A 91 14.86 3.99 10.17
N LEU A 92 13.64 3.76 9.74
CA LEU A 92 12.69 4.81 9.39
C LEU A 92 11.64 4.90 10.49
N GLU A 93 11.23 6.11 10.79
CA GLU A 93 10.14 6.42 11.72
C GLU A 93 9.19 7.40 11.04
N ILE A 94 7.90 7.19 11.22
CA ILE A 94 6.88 8.12 10.72
C ILE A 94 6.88 9.38 11.59
N THR A 95 6.75 10.55 10.97
CA THR A 95 6.64 11.83 11.66
C THR A 95 5.17 12.16 11.93
N VAL A 96 4.92 13.20 12.73
CA VAL A 96 3.56 13.74 12.93
C VAL A 96 2.94 14.15 11.59
N ALA A 97 3.73 14.79 10.73
CA ALA A 97 3.28 15.13 9.38
C ALA A 97 2.98 13.88 8.54
N GLY A 98 3.76 12.82 8.71
CA GLY A 98 3.53 11.53 8.07
C GLY A 98 2.23 10.88 8.52
N GLU A 99 1.92 10.94 9.82
CA GLU A 99 0.65 10.44 10.36
C GLU A 99 -0.56 11.17 9.73
N LYS A 100 -0.47 12.48 9.61
CA LYS A 100 -1.52 13.30 8.98
C LYS A 100 -1.69 12.96 7.50
N ALA A 101 -0.58 12.81 6.77
CA ALA A 101 -0.60 12.43 5.37
C ALA A 101 -1.23 11.04 5.18
N LEU A 102 -0.90 10.09 6.06
CA LEU A 102 -1.48 8.75 6.04
C LEU A 102 -2.99 8.78 6.29
N GLN A 103 -3.45 9.55 7.28
CA GLN A 103 -4.88 9.72 7.56
C GLN A 103 -5.61 10.30 6.35
N GLU A 104 -5.05 11.31 5.72
CA GLU A 104 -5.61 11.91 4.51
C GLU A 104 -5.68 10.90 3.37
N ALA A 105 -4.61 10.14 3.15
CA ALA A 105 -4.57 9.09 2.13
C ALA A 105 -5.63 8.01 2.38
N GLN A 106 -5.81 7.59 3.62
CA GLN A 106 -6.82 6.61 4.01
C GLN A 106 -8.24 7.13 3.79
N ALA A 107 -8.51 8.40 4.11
CA ALA A 107 -9.81 9.01 3.89
C ALA A 107 -10.13 9.11 2.38
N ILE A 108 -9.17 9.52 1.58
CA ILE A 108 -9.31 9.59 0.11
C ILE A 108 -9.55 8.18 -0.47
N GLY A 109 -8.76 7.19 -0.02
CA GLY A 109 -8.92 5.81 -0.44
C GLY A 109 -10.30 5.27 -0.11
N GLN A 110 -10.81 5.56 1.07
CA GLN A 110 -12.17 5.18 1.48
C GLN A 110 -13.22 5.79 0.56
N ASP A 111 -13.12 7.08 0.27
CA ASP A 111 -14.06 7.77 -0.62
C ASP A 111 -14.03 7.20 -2.04
N VAL A 112 -12.84 6.92 -2.56
CA VAL A 112 -12.67 6.32 -3.89
C VAL A 112 -13.37 4.95 -3.94
N PHE A 113 -13.15 4.10 -2.93
CA PHE A 113 -13.79 2.78 -2.87
C PHE A 113 -15.30 2.88 -2.70
N MET A 114 -15.79 3.77 -1.85
CA MET A 114 -17.23 3.96 -1.67
C MET A 114 -17.91 4.36 -2.98
N GLN A 115 -17.33 5.25 -3.74
CA GLN A 115 -17.86 5.65 -5.05
C GLN A 115 -17.81 4.49 -6.05
N LEU A 116 -16.72 3.74 -6.06
CA LEU A 116 -16.55 2.62 -6.97
C LEU A 116 -17.59 1.52 -6.73
N PHE A 117 -17.87 1.22 -5.45
CA PHE A 117 -18.78 0.15 -5.05
C PHE A 117 -20.24 0.59 -4.92
N GLU A 118 -20.54 1.87 -5.16
CA GLU A 118 -21.90 2.43 -5.10
C GLU A 118 -22.90 1.70 -6.00
N VAL A 119 -22.43 1.13 -7.10
CA VAL A 119 -23.26 0.37 -8.06
C VAL A 119 -23.68 -1.00 -7.55
N LEU A 120 -23.12 -1.45 -6.43
CA LEU A 120 -23.40 -2.76 -5.84
C LEU A 120 -24.37 -2.63 -4.66
N ASN A 121 -25.23 -3.61 -4.48
CA ASN A 121 -26.05 -3.73 -3.27
C ASN A 121 -25.26 -4.41 -2.15
N GLU A 122 -25.81 -4.45 -0.93
CA GLU A 122 -25.15 -5.03 0.25
C GLU A 122 -24.79 -6.51 0.08
N GLU A 123 -25.69 -7.28 -0.53
CA GLU A 123 -25.46 -8.71 -0.78
C GLU A 123 -24.28 -8.92 -1.72
N GLU A 124 -24.20 -8.13 -2.78
CA GLU A 124 -23.09 -8.18 -3.73
C GLU A 124 -21.77 -7.74 -3.09
N ILE A 125 -21.78 -6.72 -2.26
CA ILE A 125 -20.60 -6.26 -1.52
C ILE A 125 -20.09 -7.37 -0.58
N ASN A 126 -20.98 -7.98 0.19
CA ASN A 126 -20.61 -9.06 1.10
C ASN A 126 -20.05 -10.27 0.34
N HIS A 127 -20.64 -10.61 -0.79
CA HIS A 127 -20.16 -11.70 -1.65
C HIS A 127 -18.78 -11.40 -2.23
N TYR A 128 -18.59 -10.16 -2.70
CA TYR A 128 -17.30 -9.70 -3.21
C TYR A 128 -16.20 -9.75 -2.14
N LEU A 129 -16.53 -9.32 -0.92
CA LEU A 129 -15.60 -9.39 0.22
C LEU A 129 -15.17 -10.83 0.51
N GLN A 130 -16.11 -11.77 0.53
CA GLN A 130 -15.82 -13.19 0.73
C GLN A 130 -14.89 -13.73 -0.34
N ILE A 131 -15.11 -13.33 -1.61
CA ILE A 131 -14.23 -13.72 -2.72
C ILE A 131 -12.83 -13.16 -2.53
N GLN A 132 -12.70 -11.89 -2.16
CA GLN A 132 -11.41 -11.26 -1.89
C GLN A 132 -10.66 -11.95 -0.74
N GLU A 133 -11.35 -12.25 0.35
CA GLU A 133 -10.77 -12.97 1.50
C GLU A 133 -10.25 -14.35 1.09
N LYS A 134 -10.99 -15.05 0.26
CA LYS A 134 -10.59 -16.36 -0.28
C LYS A 134 -9.34 -16.26 -1.13
N LEU A 135 -9.23 -15.22 -1.97
CA LEU A 135 -8.03 -14.98 -2.78
C LEU A 135 -6.82 -14.65 -1.92
N VAL A 136 -6.99 -13.80 -0.91
CA VAL A 136 -5.93 -13.45 0.05
C VAL A 136 -5.45 -14.69 0.81
N GLN A 137 -6.38 -15.51 1.29
CA GLN A 137 -6.04 -16.76 1.98
C GLN A 137 -5.23 -17.70 1.07
N GLY A 138 -5.62 -17.82 -0.18
CA GLY A 138 -4.88 -18.62 -1.17
C GLY A 138 -3.45 -18.13 -1.40
N ILE A 139 -3.24 -16.83 -1.39
CA ILE A 139 -1.91 -16.22 -1.49
C ILE A 139 -1.05 -16.60 -0.27
N GLN A 140 -1.61 -16.45 0.93
CA GLN A 140 -0.90 -16.78 2.18
C GLN A 140 -0.54 -18.26 2.26
N ASP A 141 -1.45 -19.13 1.87
CA ASP A 141 -1.22 -20.58 1.85
C ASP A 141 -0.06 -20.96 0.91
N ARG A 142 0.02 -20.33 -0.25
CA ARG A 142 1.13 -20.54 -1.18
C ARG A 142 2.47 -20.05 -0.63
N LYS A 143 2.47 -18.93 0.08
CA LYS A 143 3.68 -18.39 0.72
C LYS A 143 4.20 -19.32 1.83
N ASN A 144 3.30 -19.90 2.61
CA ASN A 144 3.65 -20.77 3.72
C ASN A 144 4.19 -22.14 3.26
N LYS A 145 3.94 -22.55 2.02
CA LYS A 145 4.47 -23.79 1.42
C LYS A 145 5.87 -23.63 0.86
N ARG A 146 6.41 -22.44 0.81
CA ARG A 146 7.77 -22.14 0.38
C ARG A 146 8.66 -21.97 1.62
#